data_7bc21b8e71afb908aa143223a784ae06
#
_entry.id   7bc21b8e71afb908aa143223a784ae06
#
_cell.length_a   1.000
_cell.length_b   1.000
_cell.length_c   1.000
_cell.angle_alpha   90.00
_cell.angle_beta   90.00
_cell.angle_gamma   90.00
#
_symmetry.space_group_name_H-M   'P 1'
#
loop_
_entity.id
_entity.type
_entity.pdbx_description
1 polymer ?
#
loop_
_entity_poly.entity_id
_entity_poly.type
_entity_poly.pdbx_seq_one_letter_code
_entity_poly.pdbx_strand_id
1 'polypeptide(L)'
;VLAFAGRIQPLKAPHVLLRAAAELLRRDPGLRARLVVLVAGGPSGSGLAAPTALQGLGDTLGITDVLRFLPPQTRDGLVDVYRAADVVAVPSHNESFGLVALEAQACGTPVVAARVGGLPVAVADGRSGLLVDGHGDDQWADALGAVALVARRRAELAAHTVEHAHRFSWDRTTDALLDTYADAAAEFAGRQRQAMRAGLTAGMIEG
;
A
#
# COMPACT_ATOMS: atom_id res chain seq x y z
N VAL A 1 -9.26 1.94 15.05
CA VAL A 1 -9.25 2.93 13.94
C VAL A 1 -8.89 2.24 12.64
N LEU A 2 -9.75 2.33 11.63
CA LEU A 2 -9.45 1.97 10.24
C LEU A 2 -9.08 3.24 9.48
N ALA A 3 -7.92 3.30 8.85
CA ALA A 3 -7.47 4.51 8.15
C ALA A 3 -7.31 4.29 6.63
N PHE A 4 -7.62 5.32 5.89
CA PHE A 4 -7.22 5.51 4.51
C PHE A 4 -6.44 6.83 4.42
N ALA A 5 -5.31 6.81 3.74
CA ALA A 5 -4.53 8.00 3.43
C ALA A 5 -4.27 8.07 1.93
N GLY A 6 -4.50 9.25 1.33
CA GLY A 6 -4.22 9.44 -0.08
C GLY A 6 -5.21 10.34 -0.80
N ARG A 7 -5.01 10.49 -2.10
CA ARG A 7 -5.90 11.26 -2.94
C ARG A 7 -7.29 10.62 -3.02
N ILE A 8 -8.33 11.40 -2.79
CA ILE A 8 -9.72 10.95 -2.93
C ILE A 8 -10.06 10.92 -4.43
N GLN A 9 -9.93 9.75 -5.02
CA GLN A 9 -10.21 9.52 -6.45
C GLN A 9 -10.64 8.06 -6.67
N PRO A 10 -11.42 7.76 -7.73
CA PRO A 10 -11.93 6.42 -8.01
C PRO A 10 -10.83 5.35 -8.02
N LEU A 11 -9.67 5.66 -8.59
CA LEU A 11 -8.55 4.73 -8.70
C LEU A 11 -7.98 4.28 -7.34
N LYS A 12 -8.05 5.14 -6.30
CA LYS A 12 -7.63 4.82 -4.94
C LYS A 12 -8.72 4.13 -4.11
N ALA A 13 -9.94 4.13 -4.62
CA ALA A 13 -11.10 3.39 -4.12
C ALA A 13 -11.39 3.53 -2.61
N PRO A 14 -11.35 4.74 -2.00
CA PRO A 14 -11.66 4.90 -0.57
C PRO A 14 -13.07 4.42 -0.20
N HIS A 15 -14.00 4.35 -1.15
CA HIS A 15 -15.35 3.84 -0.96
C HIS A 15 -15.37 2.36 -0.51
N VAL A 16 -14.37 1.57 -0.86
CA VAL A 16 -14.25 0.17 -0.44
C VAL A 16 -14.05 0.09 1.08
N LEU A 17 -13.23 0.96 1.68
CA LEU A 17 -13.09 1.05 3.13
C LEU A 17 -14.43 1.39 3.80
N LEU A 18 -15.18 2.34 3.26
CA LEU A 18 -16.48 2.73 3.84
C LEU A 18 -17.48 1.57 3.81
N ARG A 19 -17.57 0.86 2.69
CA ARG A 19 -18.44 -0.31 2.55
C ARG A 19 -18.05 -1.46 3.48
N ALA A 20 -16.74 -1.74 3.57
CA ALA A 20 -16.23 -2.74 4.51
C ALA A 20 -16.53 -2.38 5.97
N ALA A 21 -16.40 -1.10 6.34
CA ALA A 21 -16.75 -0.63 7.68
C ALA A 21 -18.26 -0.75 7.95
N ALA A 22 -19.11 -0.44 6.98
CA ALA A 22 -20.54 -0.65 7.09
C ALA A 22 -20.89 -2.13 7.28
N GLU A 23 -20.20 -3.01 6.55
CA GLU A 23 -20.39 -4.46 6.68
C GLU A 23 -19.95 -4.96 8.07
N LEU A 24 -18.82 -4.49 8.61
CA LEU A 24 -18.39 -4.79 9.97
C LEU A 24 -19.47 -4.37 11.00
N LEU A 25 -20.03 -3.17 10.86
CA LEU A 25 -21.09 -2.67 11.73
C LEU A 25 -22.41 -3.41 11.57
N ARG A 26 -22.72 -3.93 10.39
CA ARG A 26 -23.88 -4.78 10.14
C ARG A 26 -23.75 -6.13 10.84
N ARG A 27 -22.54 -6.70 10.86
CA ARG A 27 -22.23 -7.99 11.53
C ARG A 27 -22.17 -7.86 13.04
N ASP A 28 -21.59 -6.77 13.53
CA ASP A 28 -21.51 -6.46 14.97
C ASP A 28 -21.85 -4.99 15.22
N PRO A 29 -23.12 -4.67 15.48
CA PRO A 29 -23.55 -3.31 15.81
C PRO A 29 -22.87 -2.73 17.06
N GLY A 30 -22.38 -3.58 17.97
CA GLY A 30 -21.64 -3.15 19.17
C GLY A 30 -20.31 -2.47 18.87
N LEU A 31 -19.75 -2.68 17.68
CA LEU A 31 -18.53 -1.99 17.25
C LEU A 31 -18.72 -0.48 17.10
N ARG A 32 -19.95 0.01 16.91
CA ARG A 32 -20.23 1.43 16.64
C ARG A 32 -19.70 2.36 17.72
N ALA A 33 -19.72 1.92 18.98
CA ALA A 33 -19.23 2.71 20.11
C ALA A 33 -17.69 2.92 20.12
N ARG A 34 -16.94 2.12 19.35
CA ARG A 34 -15.46 2.11 19.37
C ARG A 34 -14.80 2.13 17.98
N LEU A 35 -15.59 2.05 16.92
CA LEU A 35 -15.05 2.12 15.56
C LEU A 35 -14.88 3.58 15.14
N VAL A 36 -13.73 3.88 14.57
CA VAL A 36 -13.48 5.12 13.84
C VAL A 36 -12.92 4.77 12.46
N VAL A 37 -13.52 5.34 11.43
CA VAL A 37 -13.03 5.25 10.05
C VAL A 37 -12.46 6.61 9.68
N LEU A 38 -11.14 6.66 9.49
CA LEU A 38 -10.39 7.88 9.23
C LEU A 38 -10.01 7.96 7.75
N VAL A 39 -10.44 9.00 7.07
CA VAL A 39 -10.11 9.27 5.67
C VAL A 39 -9.28 10.54 5.60
N ALA A 40 -7.96 10.40 5.41
CA ALA A 40 -7.03 11.52 5.30
C ALA A 40 -6.68 11.79 3.83
N GLY A 41 -7.01 12.98 3.33
CA GLY A 41 -6.67 13.37 1.97
C GLY A 41 -7.63 14.37 1.38
N GLY A 42 -7.40 14.72 0.13
CA GLY A 42 -8.21 15.68 -0.59
C GLY A 42 -8.47 15.27 -2.03
N PRO A 43 -9.35 16.01 -2.72
CA PRO A 43 -9.61 15.80 -4.13
C PRO A 43 -8.33 16.06 -4.94
N SER A 44 -8.13 15.31 -5.99
CA SER A 44 -7.01 15.48 -6.92
C SER A 44 -7.53 15.40 -8.35
N GLY A 45 -7.10 16.35 -9.17
CA GLY A 45 -7.45 16.41 -10.59
C GLY A 45 -8.74 17.15 -10.89
N SER A 46 -9.00 17.31 -12.15
CA SER A 46 -10.16 18.00 -12.69
C SER A 46 -11.47 17.29 -12.30
N GLY A 47 -12.19 17.85 -11.36
CA GLY A 47 -13.63 17.67 -11.26
C GLY A 47 -14.16 16.39 -10.64
N LEU A 48 -13.36 15.55 -10.00
CA LEU A 48 -13.83 14.27 -9.46
C LEU A 48 -13.71 14.17 -7.94
N ALA A 49 -14.87 13.84 -7.36
CA ALA A 49 -15.05 13.38 -5.99
C ALA A 49 -14.48 14.31 -4.94
N ALA A 50 -15.14 15.44 -4.79
CA ALA A 50 -15.08 16.15 -3.52
C ALA A 50 -15.31 15.14 -2.37
N PRO A 51 -14.79 15.39 -1.17
CA PRO A 51 -15.14 14.61 0.03
C PRO A 51 -16.65 14.40 0.19
N THR A 52 -17.47 15.29 -0.38
CA THR A 52 -18.93 15.22 -0.42
C THR A 52 -19.50 13.93 -1.01
N ALA A 53 -18.88 13.33 -2.02
CA ALA A 53 -19.38 12.07 -2.57
C ALA A 53 -19.15 10.89 -1.60
N LEU A 54 -18.00 10.88 -0.88
CA LEU A 54 -17.76 9.90 0.17
C LEU A 54 -18.59 10.18 1.43
N GLN A 55 -18.86 11.43 1.76
CA GLN A 55 -19.77 11.81 2.83
C GLN A 55 -21.17 11.30 2.52
N GLY A 56 -21.71 11.57 1.31
CA GLY A 56 -23.01 11.06 0.87
C GLY A 56 -23.08 9.52 0.83
N LEU A 57 -21.97 8.85 0.52
CA LEU A 57 -21.89 7.40 0.63
C LEU A 57 -21.96 6.97 2.11
N GLY A 58 -21.29 7.67 3.02
CA GLY A 58 -21.36 7.43 4.45
C GLY A 58 -22.79 7.57 5.00
N ASP A 59 -23.52 8.60 4.54
CA ASP A 59 -24.94 8.81 4.88
C ASP A 59 -25.80 7.64 4.37
N THR A 60 -25.61 7.24 3.11
CA THR A 60 -26.32 6.12 2.50
C THR A 60 -26.05 4.80 3.22
N LEU A 61 -24.83 4.57 3.69
CA LEU A 61 -24.41 3.39 4.43
C LEU A 61 -24.79 3.46 5.92
N GLY A 62 -25.27 4.61 6.42
CA GLY A 62 -25.61 4.81 7.82
C GLY A 62 -24.43 4.74 8.79
N ILE A 63 -23.25 5.21 8.35
CA ILE A 63 -22.00 5.14 9.13
C ILE A 63 -21.35 6.51 9.37
N THR A 64 -22.04 7.61 9.13
CA THR A 64 -21.51 8.98 9.22
C THR A 64 -20.97 9.30 10.61
N ASP A 65 -21.58 8.77 11.64
CA ASP A 65 -21.18 8.97 13.03
C ASP A 65 -19.80 8.40 13.38
N VAL A 66 -19.34 7.36 12.66
CA VAL A 66 -18.01 6.74 12.83
C VAL A 66 -16.98 7.27 11.84
N LEU A 67 -17.38 8.08 10.83
CA LEU A 67 -16.48 8.65 9.83
C LEU A 67 -15.79 9.92 10.33
N ARG A 68 -14.53 10.06 10.01
CA ARG A 68 -13.75 11.28 10.22
C ARG A 68 -12.95 11.58 8.95
N PHE A 69 -13.19 12.76 8.39
CA PHE A 69 -12.46 13.25 7.23
C PHE A 69 -11.41 14.27 7.67
N LEU A 70 -10.17 14.04 7.29
CA LEU A 70 -9.07 14.97 7.47
C LEU A 70 -8.67 15.56 6.11
N PRO A 71 -8.34 16.86 6.06
CA PRO A 71 -7.78 17.47 4.86
C PRO A 71 -6.45 16.82 4.49
N PRO A 72 -5.87 17.16 3.32
CA PRO A 72 -4.50 16.77 3.00
C PRO A 72 -3.55 17.09 4.13
N GLN A 73 -2.77 16.12 4.56
CA GLN A 73 -1.85 16.21 5.68
C GLN A 73 -0.43 16.52 5.21
N THR A 74 0.35 17.17 6.07
CA THR A 74 1.80 17.21 5.95
C THR A 74 2.39 15.81 6.16
N ARG A 75 3.69 15.65 5.89
CA ARG A 75 4.38 14.37 6.15
C ARG A 75 4.27 13.96 7.61
N ASP A 76 4.49 14.88 8.53
CA ASP A 76 4.40 14.61 9.97
C ASP A 76 2.96 14.29 10.39
N GLY A 77 1.97 15.02 9.85
CA GLY A 77 0.56 14.71 10.09
C GLY A 77 0.14 13.32 9.56
N LEU A 78 0.73 12.85 8.45
CA LEU A 78 0.52 11.47 7.97
C LEU A 78 1.11 10.44 8.93
N VAL A 79 2.27 10.70 9.53
CA VAL A 79 2.85 9.81 10.56
C VAL A 79 1.88 9.65 11.73
N ASP A 80 1.24 10.73 12.17
CA ASP A 80 0.25 10.67 13.25
C ASP A 80 -1.00 9.88 12.83
N VAL A 81 -1.48 10.06 11.60
CA VAL A 81 -2.58 9.26 11.04
C VAL A 81 -2.24 7.77 11.03
N TYR A 82 -1.05 7.41 10.53
CA TYR A 82 -0.63 6.01 10.48
C TYR A 82 -0.50 5.41 11.88
N ARG A 83 0.12 6.11 12.82
CA ARG A 83 0.30 5.64 14.21
C ARG A 83 -0.99 5.53 15.00
N ALA A 84 -1.99 6.38 14.69
CA ALA A 84 -3.30 6.32 15.31
C ALA A 84 -4.16 5.15 14.80
N ALA A 85 -3.81 4.58 13.65
CA ALA A 85 -4.58 3.51 13.03
C ALA A 85 -4.21 2.12 13.58
N ASP A 86 -5.22 1.28 13.77
CA ASP A 86 -5.02 -0.15 14.00
C ASP A 86 -4.65 -0.87 12.70
N VAL A 87 -5.11 -0.34 11.56
CA VAL A 87 -4.84 -0.85 10.21
C VAL A 87 -5.04 0.26 9.18
N VAL A 88 -4.18 0.30 8.17
CA VAL A 88 -4.33 1.17 7.01
C VAL A 88 -4.84 0.37 5.82
N ALA A 89 -5.93 0.85 5.20
CA ALA A 89 -6.50 0.27 3.99
C ALA A 89 -5.91 0.92 2.73
N VAL A 90 -5.46 0.11 1.78
CA VAL A 90 -4.97 0.55 0.46
C VAL A 90 -5.76 -0.19 -0.63
N PRO A 91 -7.03 0.18 -0.85
CA PRO A 91 -7.94 -0.56 -1.73
C PRO A 91 -7.84 -0.14 -3.20
N SER A 92 -6.69 0.35 -3.63
CA SER A 92 -6.49 0.86 -4.99
C SER A 92 -6.87 -0.16 -6.07
N HIS A 93 -7.52 0.31 -7.13
CA HIS A 93 -7.74 -0.51 -8.35
C HIS A 93 -6.45 -0.66 -9.16
N ASN A 94 -5.55 0.30 -9.05
CA ASN A 94 -4.22 0.23 -9.63
C ASN A 94 -3.25 1.01 -8.76
N GLU A 95 -2.06 0.43 -8.53
CA GLU A 95 -1.01 1.02 -7.73
C GLU A 95 0.36 0.63 -8.32
N SER A 96 1.16 1.62 -8.69
CA SER A 96 2.46 1.36 -9.30
C SER A 96 3.46 0.76 -8.30
N PHE A 97 3.47 1.26 -7.07
CA PHE A 97 4.44 0.84 -6.06
C PHE A 97 3.82 0.62 -4.67
N GLY A 98 3.00 1.56 -4.18
CA GLY A 98 2.37 1.44 -2.87
C GLY A 98 3.09 2.21 -1.76
N LEU A 99 3.51 3.45 -2.01
CA LEU A 99 4.20 4.29 -1.01
C LEU A 99 3.40 4.42 0.29
N VAL A 100 2.08 4.61 0.22
CA VAL A 100 1.21 4.68 1.40
C VAL A 100 1.31 3.40 2.25
N ALA A 101 1.38 2.23 1.60
CA ALA A 101 1.54 0.97 2.31
C ALA A 101 2.89 0.89 3.03
N LEU A 102 3.96 1.35 2.39
CA LEU A 102 5.30 1.36 2.99
C LEU A 102 5.41 2.39 4.11
N GLU A 103 4.84 3.58 3.94
CA GLU A 103 4.81 4.63 4.96
C GLU A 103 4.08 4.18 6.22
N ALA A 104 2.90 3.56 6.07
CA ALA A 104 2.16 2.99 7.20
C ALA A 104 2.97 1.91 7.93
N GLN A 105 3.59 1.00 7.18
CA GLN A 105 4.44 -0.06 7.74
C GLN A 105 5.69 0.49 8.43
N ALA A 106 6.31 1.54 7.88
CA ALA A 106 7.43 2.23 8.52
C ALA A 106 7.04 2.87 9.85
N CYS A 107 5.76 3.23 10.02
CA CYS A 107 5.19 3.71 11.28
C CYS A 107 4.76 2.59 12.25
N GLY A 108 4.97 1.32 11.89
CA GLY A 108 4.60 0.18 12.71
C GLY A 108 3.16 -0.31 12.52
N THR A 109 2.43 0.24 11.55
CA THR A 109 1.01 -0.04 11.33
C THR A 109 0.81 -1.07 10.22
N PRO A 110 0.11 -2.19 10.48
CA PRO A 110 -0.24 -3.18 9.48
C PRO A 110 -1.13 -2.61 8.37
N VAL A 111 -1.02 -3.18 7.19
CA VAL A 111 -1.76 -2.75 6.01
C VAL A 111 -2.68 -3.87 5.51
N VAL A 112 -3.88 -3.50 5.09
CA VAL A 112 -4.74 -4.34 4.24
C VAL A 112 -4.79 -3.68 2.86
N ALA A 113 -4.29 -4.37 1.84
CA ALA A 113 -4.15 -3.81 0.50
C ALA A 113 -4.78 -4.71 -0.57
N ALA A 114 -5.23 -4.11 -1.66
CA ALA A 114 -5.65 -4.86 -2.84
C ALA A 114 -4.43 -5.58 -3.47
N ARG A 115 -4.63 -6.79 -3.98
CA ARG A 115 -3.58 -7.56 -4.68
C ARG A 115 -3.43 -7.06 -6.12
N VAL A 116 -2.97 -5.83 -6.30
CA VAL A 116 -2.81 -5.20 -7.61
C VAL A 116 -1.47 -4.46 -7.74
N GLY A 117 -0.92 -4.43 -8.95
CA GLY A 117 0.28 -3.68 -9.29
C GLY A 117 1.46 -3.97 -8.37
N GLY A 118 2.04 -2.92 -7.77
CA GLY A 118 3.18 -3.02 -6.85
C GLY A 118 2.82 -3.41 -5.41
N LEU A 119 1.54 -3.45 -5.03
CA LEU A 119 1.14 -3.75 -3.66
C LEU A 119 1.59 -5.12 -3.14
N PRO A 120 1.63 -6.21 -3.95
CA PRO A 120 2.18 -7.49 -3.52
C PRO A 120 3.68 -7.46 -3.20
N VAL A 121 4.41 -6.46 -3.69
CA VAL A 121 5.81 -6.22 -3.33
C VAL A 121 5.91 -5.36 -2.07
N ALA A 122 5.05 -4.33 -1.98
CA ALA A 122 5.04 -3.39 -0.86
C ALA A 122 4.48 -3.99 0.44
N VAL A 123 3.68 -5.05 0.38
CA VAL A 123 3.07 -5.71 1.54
C VAL A 123 3.42 -7.20 1.52
N ALA A 124 4.14 -7.67 2.54
CA ALA A 124 4.38 -9.11 2.75
C ALA A 124 3.11 -9.76 3.31
N ASP A 125 2.34 -10.42 2.42
CA ASP A 125 1.05 -11.02 2.76
C ASP A 125 1.16 -12.01 3.93
N GLY A 126 0.29 -11.85 4.92
CA GLY A 126 0.28 -12.65 6.15
C GLY A 126 1.38 -12.30 7.15
N ARG A 127 2.37 -11.46 6.80
CA ARG A 127 3.52 -11.12 7.63
C ARG A 127 3.52 -9.63 8.06
N SER A 128 3.47 -8.68 7.13
CA SER A 128 3.44 -7.24 7.46
C SER A 128 2.07 -6.60 7.18
N GLY A 129 1.15 -7.36 6.61
CA GLY A 129 -0.19 -6.96 6.28
C GLY A 129 -0.95 -8.10 5.62
N LEU A 130 -2.09 -7.80 5.02
CA LEU A 130 -2.91 -8.75 4.27
C LEU A 130 -3.17 -8.22 2.86
N LEU A 131 -3.20 -9.12 1.88
CA LEU A 131 -3.60 -8.81 0.51
C LEU A 131 -4.98 -9.39 0.22
N VAL A 132 -5.85 -8.57 -0.37
CA VAL A 132 -7.22 -8.95 -0.72
C VAL A 132 -7.36 -9.03 -2.23
N ASP A 133 -7.93 -10.12 -2.72
CA ASP A 133 -8.27 -10.30 -4.12
C ASP A 133 -9.62 -9.66 -4.42
N GLY A 134 -9.64 -8.68 -5.32
CA GLY A 134 -10.85 -7.93 -5.66
C GLY A 134 -11.23 -6.85 -4.62
N HIS A 135 -12.48 -6.38 -4.70
CA HIS A 135 -12.99 -5.24 -3.93
C HIS A 135 -14.36 -5.52 -3.30
N GLY A 136 -14.67 -6.79 -3.04
CA GLY A 136 -15.92 -7.21 -2.41
C GLY A 136 -15.99 -6.74 -0.94
N ASP A 137 -17.16 -6.22 -0.55
CA ASP A 137 -17.38 -5.63 0.77
C ASP A 137 -17.10 -6.64 1.91
N ASP A 138 -17.55 -7.90 1.74
CA ASP A 138 -17.35 -8.98 2.72
C ASP A 138 -15.87 -9.32 2.89
N GLN A 139 -15.13 -9.47 1.79
CA GLN A 139 -13.71 -9.83 1.83
C GLN A 139 -12.87 -8.74 2.51
N TRP A 140 -13.18 -7.48 2.22
CA TRP A 140 -12.50 -6.35 2.87
C TRP A 140 -12.90 -6.22 4.34
N ALA A 141 -14.16 -6.47 4.68
CA ALA A 141 -14.59 -6.52 6.08
C ALA A 141 -13.87 -7.62 6.86
N ASP A 142 -13.75 -8.83 6.28
CA ASP A 142 -13.02 -9.95 6.89
C ASP A 142 -11.55 -9.60 7.14
N ALA A 143 -10.86 -9.07 6.13
CA ALA A 143 -9.45 -8.73 6.22
C ALA A 143 -9.19 -7.58 7.23
N LEU A 144 -9.97 -6.51 7.16
CA LEU A 144 -9.86 -5.39 8.10
C LEU A 144 -10.24 -5.81 9.52
N GLY A 145 -11.30 -6.60 9.68
CA GLY A 145 -11.73 -7.14 10.96
C GLY A 145 -10.68 -8.05 11.59
N ALA A 146 -10.04 -8.93 10.81
CA ALA A 146 -8.99 -9.81 11.29
C ALA A 146 -7.79 -9.06 11.87
N VAL A 147 -7.48 -7.86 11.36
CA VAL A 147 -6.38 -7.02 11.87
C VAL A 147 -6.87 -6.09 12.99
N ALA A 148 -7.94 -5.33 12.76
CA ALA A 148 -8.36 -4.27 13.66
C ALA A 148 -9.02 -4.80 14.95
N LEU A 149 -9.76 -5.90 14.86
CA LEU A 149 -10.54 -6.42 15.99
C LEU A 149 -9.83 -7.54 16.76
N VAL A 150 -8.80 -8.16 16.19
CA VAL A 150 -8.04 -9.24 16.81
C VAL A 150 -6.67 -8.74 17.23
N ALA A 151 -6.54 -8.29 18.48
CA ALA A 151 -5.32 -7.65 19.00
C ALA A 151 -4.06 -8.50 18.80
N ARG A 152 -4.15 -9.82 19.00
CA ARG A 152 -3.04 -10.75 18.76
C ARG A 152 -2.59 -10.72 17.31
N ARG A 153 -3.54 -10.81 16.36
CA ARG A 153 -3.21 -10.81 14.92
C ARG A 153 -2.59 -9.48 14.49
N ARG A 154 -3.12 -8.37 14.98
CA ARG A 154 -2.55 -7.04 14.76
C ARG A 154 -1.11 -6.96 15.27
N ALA A 155 -0.84 -7.42 16.48
CA ALA A 155 0.51 -7.40 17.06
C ALA A 155 1.49 -8.29 16.28
N GLU A 156 1.06 -9.48 15.84
CA GLU A 156 1.87 -10.38 15.00
C GLU A 156 2.28 -9.70 13.69
N LEU A 157 1.35 -9.04 13.00
CA LEU A 157 1.64 -8.32 11.77
C LEU A 157 2.53 -7.09 12.03
N ALA A 158 2.19 -6.29 13.05
CA ALA A 158 2.92 -5.06 13.40
C ALA A 158 4.40 -5.32 13.70
N ALA A 159 4.71 -6.45 14.32
CA ALA A 159 6.11 -6.84 14.64
C ALA A 159 7.03 -6.92 13.42
N HIS A 160 6.48 -7.05 12.22
CA HIS A 160 7.25 -7.22 10.98
C HIS A 160 7.15 -6.03 10.01
N THR A 161 6.29 -5.05 10.29
CA THR A 161 6.02 -3.95 9.35
C THR A 161 7.25 -3.09 9.11
N VAL A 162 7.92 -2.65 10.19
CA VAL A 162 9.07 -1.76 10.13
C VAL A 162 10.26 -2.44 9.41
N GLU A 163 10.54 -3.69 9.77
CA GLU A 163 11.59 -4.48 9.11
C GLU A 163 11.31 -4.59 7.60
N HIS A 164 10.05 -4.88 7.23
CA HIS A 164 9.68 -5.00 5.83
C HIS A 164 9.82 -3.66 5.08
N ALA A 165 9.35 -2.56 5.66
CA ALA A 165 9.46 -1.23 5.06
C ALA A 165 10.92 -0.80 4.84
N HIS A 166 11.83 -1.11 5.77
CA HIS A 166 13.26 -0.82 5.65
C HIS A 166 13.94 -1.49 4.45
N ARG A 167 13.36 -2.52 3.87
CA ARG A 167 13.89 -3.16 2.65
C ARG A 167 13.77 -2.25 1.42
N PHE A 168 12.98 -1.20 1.50
CA PHE A 168 12.73 -0.22 0.43
C PHE A 168 13.39 1.13 0.72
N SER A 169 14.47 1.15 1.50
CA SER A 169 15.23 2.37 1.78
C SER A 169 15.99 2.85 0.54
N TRP A 170 16.29 4.14 0.50
CA TRP A 170 17.10 4.73 -0.57
C TRP A 170 18.51 4.11 -0.65
N ASP A 171 19.10 3.77 0.49
CA ASP A 171 20.43 3.11 0.54
C ASP A 171 20.38 1.78 -0.20
N ARG A 172 19.41 0.91 0.12
CA ARG A 172 19.25 -0.37 -0.56
C ARG A 172 18.92 -0.22 -2.05
N THR A 173 18.14 0.79 -2.41
CA THR A 173 17.82 1.08 -3.81
C THR A 173 19.10 1.50 -4.55
N THR A 174 19.93 2.32 -3.92
CA THR A 174 21.21 2.77 -4.48
C THR A 174 22.17 1.61 -4.66
N ASP A 175 22.32 0.75 -3.64
CA ASP A 175 23.18 -0.43 -3.71
C ASP A 175 22.75 -1.35 -4.87
N ALA A 176 21.47 -1.68 -4.97
CA ALA A 176 20.94 -2.52 -6.04
C ALA A 176 21.13 -1.90 -7.44
N LEU A 177 21.05 -0.58 -7.55
CA LEU A 177 21.30 0.14 -8.79
C LEU A 177 22.78 0.07 -9.19
N LEU A 178 23.70 0.26 -8.24
CA LEU A 178 25.14 0.16 -8.44
C LEU A 178 25.54 -1.26 -8.86
N ASP A 179 25.00 -2.28 -8.23
CA ASP A 179 25.19 -3.68 -8.61
C ASP A 179 24.72 -3.93 -10.05
N THR A 180 23.54 -3.43 -10.41
CA THR A 180 23.00 -3.54 -11.77
C THR A 180 23.93 -2.88 -12.80
N TYR A 181 24.49 -1.72 -12.49
CA TYR A 181 25.45 -1.05 -13.37
C TYR A 181 26.77 -1.82 -13.49
N ALA A 182 27.26 -2.38 -12.38
CA ALA A 182 28.47 -3.20 -12.40
C ALA A 182 28.28 -4.45 -13.27
N ASP A 183 27.17 -5.14 -13.13
CA ASP A 183 26.83 -6.33 -13.93
C ASP A 183 26.70 -5.97 -15.43
N ALA A 184 26.01 -4.89 -15.76
CA ALA A 184 25.86 -4.44 -17.14
C ALA A 184 27.22 -4.06 -17.77
N ALA A 185 28.10 -3.39 -17.02
CA ALA A 185 29.44 -3.03 -17.47
C ALA A 185 30.32 -4.27 -17.70
N ALA A 186 30.25 -5.26 -16.80
CA ALA A 186 30.98 -6.51 -16.92
C ALA A 186 30.52 -7.34 -18.14
N GLU A 187 29.20 -7.41 -18.36
CA GLU A 187 28.62 -8.09 -19.52
C GLU A 187 29.02 -7.43 -20.84
N PHE A 188 28.98 -6.08 -20.89
CA PHE A 188 29.40 -5.34 -22.05
C PHE A 188 30.88 -5.56 -22.38
N ALA A 189 31.75 -5.49 -21.36
CA ALA A 189 33.19 -5.75 -21.53
C ALA A 189 33.47 -7.22 -21.97
N GLY A 190 32.67 -8.15 -21.47
CA GLY A 190 32.71 -9.56 -21.89
C GLY A 190 32.36 -9.74 -23.38
N ARG A 191 31.28 -9.12 -23.82
CA ARG A 191 30.88 -9.12 -25.26
C ARG A 191 31.95 -8.50 -26.15
N GLN A 192 32.54 -7.38 -25.75
CA GLN A 192 33.64 -6.76 -26.52
C GLN A 192 34.87 -7.67 -26.66
N ARG A 193 35.31 -8.30 -25.57
CA ARG A 193 36.42 -9.26 -25.59
C ARG A 193 36.13 -10.46 -26.49
N GLN A 194 34.90 -10.97 -26.49
CA GLN A 194 34.48 -12.08 -27.35
C GLN A 194 34.45 -11.67 -28.82
N ALA A 195 33.97 -10.49 -29.15
CA ALA A 195 33.99 -9.94 -30.52
C ALA A 195 35.41 -9.72 -31.04
N MET A 196 36.31 -9.18 -30.20
CA MET A 196 37.73 -9.04 -30.56
C MET A 196 38.40 -10.39 -30.86
N ARG A 197 38.14 -11.42 -30.01
CA ARG A 197 38.71 -12.77 -30.22
C ARG A 197 38.16 -13.40 -31.50
N ALA A 198 36.87 -13.24 -31.78
CA ALA A 198 36.27 -13.75 -33.03
C ALA A 198 36.85 -13.05 -34.30
N GLY A 199 37.06 -11.72 -34.23
CA GLY A 199 37.68 -10.97 -35.30
C GLY A 199 39.16 -11.35 -35.56
N LEU A 200 39.92 -11.63 -34.51
CA LEU A 200 41.30 -12.12 -34.59
C LEU A 200 41.37 -13.53 -35.18
N THR A 201 40.44 -14.42 -34.88
CA THR A 201 40.36 -15.77 -35.46
C THR A 201 39.95 -15.74 -36.93
N ALA A 202 39.09 -14.82 -37.36
CA ALA A 202 38.72 -14.67 -38.77
C ALA A 202 39.89 -14.16 -39.64
N GLY A 203 40.68 -13.22 -39.10
CA GLY A 203 41.87 -12.71 -39.81
C GLY A 203 43.07 -13.66 -39.91
N MET A 204 43.10 -14.76 -39.14
CA MET A 204 44.16 -15.78 -39.20
C MET A 204 43.84 -16.92 -40.19
N ILE A 205 42.66 -16.97 -40.77
CA ILE A 205 42.25 -18.03 -41.72
C ILE A 205 42.35 -17.56 -43.17
N GLU A 206 42.51 -16.24 -43.41
CA GLU A 206 42.68 -15.64 -44.77
C GLU A 206 44.14 -15.29 -45.12
N GLY A 207 45.12 -15.71 -44.37
CA GLY A 207 46.56 -15.59 -44.60
C GLY A 207 47.16 -17.01 -44.78
#